data_6849b2376d41b1949adf6cda09d73bc3
#
_entry.id   6849b2376d41b1949adf6cda09d73bc3
#
_cell.length_a   1.000
_cell.length_b   1.000
_cell.length_c   1.000
_cell.angle_alpha   90.00
_cell.angle_beta   90.00
_cell.angle_gamma   90.00
#
_symmetry.space_group_name_H-M   'P 1'
#
loop_
_entity.id
_entity.type
_entity.pdbx_description
1 polymer ?
#
loop_
_entity_poly.entity_id
_entity_poly.type
_entity_poly.pdbx_seq_one_letter_code
_entity_poly.pdbx_strand_id
1 'polypeptide(L)'
;MQKNWLVINLNKKYLLKVGNKVFSCQIGIGGLKNVAKKVEGDKTTPIGKWNLETLYYRADRVSISKFKKKNILKINRITKHCAWCDDVRSLYYNKHININNFSSLNINYEKLWRKDNVYDIIIVTSHNVKPTIKNKGSAIFIHCSFSDGRNTAGCIALKKKDL
;
A
#
# COMPACT_ATOMS: atom_id res chain seq x y z
N MET A 1 -2.63 -5.23 20.67
CA MET A 1 -3.39 -3.97 20.49
C MET A 1 -3.25 -3.51 19.04
N GLN A 2 -4.38 -3.43 18.34
CA GLN A 2 -4.43 -2.88 16.99
C GLN A 2 -4.18 -1.38 17.07
N LYS A 3 -3.10 -0.89 16.49
CA LYS A 3 -2.82 0.56 16.48
C LYS A 3 -3.69 1.21 15.44
N ASN A 4 -4.63 2.03 15.88
CA ASN A 4 -5.41 2.89 14.98
C ASN A 4 -4.48 3.91 14.33
N TRP A 5 -4.66 4.12 13.03
CA TRP A 5 -3.96 5.14 12.26
C TRP A 5 -4.99 6.04 11.56
N LEU A 6 -4.64 7.29 11.39
CA LEU A 6 -5.51 8.33 10.84
C LEU A 6 -4.69 9.27 9.95
N VAL A 7 -5.16 9.52 8.73
CA VAL A 7 -4.62 10.59 7.88
C VAL A 7 -5.37 11.88 8.21
N ILE A 8 -4.62 12.92 8.54
CA ILE A 8 -5.14 14.25 8.87
C ILE A 8 -4.65 15.23 7.80
N ASN A 9 -5.54 16.05 7.27
CA ASN A 9 -5.20 17.18 6.42
C ASN A 9 -5.10 18.46 7.29
N LEU A 10 -3.91 19.04 7.35
CA LEU A 10 -3.67 20.32 8.01
C LEU A 10 -3.06 21.29 7.00
N ASN A 11 -3.82 22.30 6.57
CA ASN A 11 -3.36 23.35 5.65
C ASN A 11 -2.61 22.80 4.43
N LYS A 12 -3.24 21.87 3.69
CA LYS A 12 -2.68 21.18 2.51
C LYS A 12 -1.48 20.25 2.79
N LYS A 13 -1.13 20.03 4.07
CA LYS A 13 -0.16 19.01 4.47
C LYS A 13 -0.91 17.81 5.03
N TYR A 14 -0.50 16.61 4.58
CA TYR A 14 -1.10 15.37 5.10
C TYR A 14 -0.19 14.75 6.14
N LEU A 15 -0.81 14.35 7.25
CA LEU A 15 -0.14 13.73 8.39
C LEU A 15 -0.79 12.37 8.65
N LEU A 16 0.04 11.34 8.85
CA LEU A 16 -0.40 10.05 9.34
C LEU A 16 -0.18 9.97 10.85
N LYS A 17 -1.25 9.81 11.59
CA LYS A 17 -1.19 9.57 13.04
C LYS A 17 -1.30 8.07 13.33
N VAL A 18 -0.35 7.53 14.11
CA VAL A 18 -0.35 6.13 14.56
C VAL A 18 -0.13 6.12 16.08
N GLY A 19 -1.18 5.89 16.85
CA GLY A 19 -1.14 6.09 18.29
C GLY A 19 -0.81 7.55 18.63
N ASN A 20 0.23 7.78 19.43
CA ASN A 20 0.69 9.13 19.79
C ASN A 20 1.76 9.71 18.83
N LYS A 21 2.16 8.96 17.80
CA LYS A 21 3.15 9.42 16.83
C LYS A 21 2.46 10.02 15.61
N VAL A 22 3.07 11.07 15.06
CA VAL A 22 2.58 11.79 13.87
C VAL A 22 3.72 11.87 12.86
N PHE A 23 3.43 11.54 11.60
CA PHE A 23 4.38 11.51 10.50
C PHE A 23 3.85 12.33 9.33
N SER A 24 4.71 13.08 8.66
CA SER A 24 4.35 13.69 7.38
C SER A 24 4.19 12.58 6.33
N CYS A 25 3.14 12.65 5.52
CA CYS A 25 2.89 11.66 4.47
C CYS A 25 2.44 12.32 3.16
N GLN A 26 2.63 11.61 2.04
CA GLN A 26 1.98 11.89 0.78
C GLN A 26 0.78 10.96 0.63
N ILE A 27 -0.22 11.43 -0.12
CA ILE A 27 -1.41 10.66 -0.48
C ILE A 27 -1.62 10.66 -1.99
N GLY A 28 -2.70 10.07 -2.45
CA GLY A 28 -3.09 10.10 -3.85
C GLY A 28 -3.22 11.53 -4.40
N ILE A 29 -2.72 11.78 -5.61
CA ILE A 29 -2.78 13.10 -6.27
C ILE A 29 -4.22 13.60 -6.42
N GLY A 30 -5.20 12.69 -6.48
CA GLY A 30 -6.63 13.02 -6.47
C GLY A 30 -7.19 13.41 -5.10
N GLY A 31 -6.33 13.47 -4.05
CA GLY A 31 -6.73 13.83 -2.68
C GLY A 31 -7.41 12.67 -1.92
N LEU A 32 -8.17 13.03 -0.90
CA LEU A 32 -8.94 12.11 -0.08
C LEU A 32 -10.35 11.92 -0.67
N LYS A 33 -10.85 10.69 -0.67
CA LYS A 33 -12.20 10.36 -1.18
C LYS A 33 -12.94 9.43 -0.23
N ASN A 34 -14.25 9.67 -0.08
CA ASN A 34 -15.13 8.75 0.63
C ASN A 34 -15.09 7.36 -0.03
N VAL A 35 -14.98 6.31 0.77
CA VAL A 35 -14.88 4.92 0.29
C VAL A 35 -16.05 4.51 -0.60
N ALA A 36 -17.26 4.98 -0.33
CA ALA A 36 -18.43 4.68 -1.15
C ALA A 36 -18.29 5.19 -2.60
N LYS A 37 -17.56 6.31 -2.79
CA LYS A 37 -17.30 6.96 -4.08
C LYS A 37 -15.97 6.54 -4.71
N LYS A 38 -15.16 5.69 -4.02
CA LYS A 38 -13.87 5.21 -4.54
C LYS A 38 -14.08 4.34 -5.76
N VAL A 39 -13.28 4.59 -6.81
CA VAL A 39 -13.22 3.74 -8.01
C VAL A 39 -11.77 3.45 -8.38
N GLU A 40 -11.55 2.37 -9.11
CA GLU A 40 -10.21 2.01 -9.61
C GLU A 40 -9.66 3.12 -10.51
N GLY A 41 -8.36 3.40 -10.39
CA GLY A 41 -7.67 4.39 -11.23
C GLY A 41 -7.96 5.87 -10.93
N ASP A 42 -8.81 6.21 -9.96
CA ASP A 42 -9.19 7.60 -9.64
C ASP A 42 -8.09 8.40 -8.91
N LYS A 43 -6.97 7.75 -8.60
CA LYS A 43 -5.78 8.32 -7.95
C LYS A 43 -6.06 8.97 -6.58
N THR A 44 -7.16 8.59 -5.91
CA THR A 44 -7.52 9.11 -4.60
C THR A 44 -7.19 8.14 -3.49
N THR A 45 -6.88 8.65 -2.29
CA THR A 45 -6.73 7.84 -1.09
C THR A 45 -8.07 7.71 -0.39
N PRO A 46 -8.57 6.48 -0.14
CA PRO A 46 -9.87 6.28 0.49
C PRO A 46 -9.86 6.68 1.96
N ILE A 47 -10.90 7.40 2.39
CA ILE A 47 -11.16 7.74 3.79
C ILE A 47 -11.83 6.54 4.45
N GLY A 48 -11.30 6.08 5.59
CA GLY A 48 -11.89 4.98 6.34
C GLY A 48 -11.00 4.51 7.49
N LYS A 49 -11.47 3.48 8.18
CA LYS A 49 -10.67 2.73 9.16
C LYS A 49 -10.20 1.45 8.48
N TRP A 50 -8.89 1.27 8.36
CA TRP A 50 -8.29 0.12 7.70
C TRP A 50 -7.37 -0.61 8.66
N ASN A 51 -7.43 -1.93 8.65
CA ASN A 51 -6.45 -2.76 9.32
C ASN A 51 -5.17 -2.81 8.49
N LEU A 52 -4.05 -3.04 9.15
CA LEU A 52 -2.81 -3.41 8.50
C LEU A 52 -2.78 -4.93 8.39
N GLU A 53 -2.68 -5.47 7.16
CA GLU A 53 -2.82 -6.90 6.89
C GLU A 53 -1.46 -7.61 6.81
N THR A 54 -0.62 -7.19 5.89
CA THR A 54 0.64 -7.87 5.57
C THR A 54 1.72 -6.85 5.28
N LEU A 55 2.93 -7.11 5.77
CA LEU A 55 4.12 -6.37 5.44
C LEU A 55 4.90 -7.13 4.37
N TYR A 56 5.25 -6.46 3.28
CA TYR A 56 6.18 -6.93 2.27
C TYR A 56 7.44 -6.08 2.30
N TYR A 57 8.62 -6.67 2.07
CA TYR A 57 9.88 -5.94 2.09
C TYR A 57 10.92 -6.50 1.13
N ARG A 58 11.83 -5.63 0.68
CA ARG A 58 13.01 -5.96 -0.13
C ARG A 58 14.13 -6.42 0.80
N ALA A 59 14.35 -7.73 0.88
CA ALA A 59 15.35 -8.32 1.78
C ALA A 59 16.79 -7.96 1.43
N ASP A 60 17.03 -7.56 0.18
CA ASP A 60 18.31 -7.05 -0.31
C ASP A 60 18.59 -5.58 0.06
N ARG A 61 17.58 -4.86 0.56
CA ARG A 61 17.67 -3.42 0.89
C ARG A 61 17.27 -3.07 2.31
N VAL A 62 16.55 -3.97 2.99
CA VAL A 62 15.98 -3.73 4.32
C VAL A 62 16.23 -4.92 5.22
N SER A 63 16.94 -4.71 6.33
CA SER A 63 17.06 -5.69 7.41
C SER A 63 15.88 -5.56 8.36
N ILE A 64 15.12 -6.65 8.55
CA ILE A 64 13.96 -6.70 9.45
C ILE A 64 14.23 -7.41 10.76
N SER A 65 15.49 -7.74 11.07
CA SER A 65 15.86 -8.46 12.31
C SER A 65 15.30 -7.77 13.57
N LYS A 66 15.27 -6.44 13.57
CA LYS A 66 14.71 -5.63 14.66
C LYS A 66 13.18 -5.66 14.74
N PHE A 67 12.48 -6.01 13.65
CA PHE A 67 11.01 -6.01 13.56
C PHE A 67 10.38 -7.34 13.96
N LYS A 68 11.08 -8.46 13.82
CA LYS A 68 10.56 -9.81 14.09
C LYS A 68 10.05 -10.02 15.52
N LYS A 69 10.60 -9.30 16.50
CA LYS A 69 10.26 -9.50 17.92
C LYS A 69 8.95 -8.84 18.37
N LYS A 70 8.34 -7.95 17.57
CA LYS A 70 7.18 -7.14 18.01
C LYS A 70 6.00 -7.10 17.02
N ASN A 71 6.06 -7.81 15.89
CA ASN A 71 5.06 -7.63 14.83
C ASN A 71 3.96 -8.69 14.86
N ILE A 72 2.73 -8.18 14.90
CA ILE A 72 1.48 -8.93 14.74
C ILE A 72 1.19 -9.19 13.24
N LEU A 73 1.89 -8.50 12.32
CA LEU A 73 1.67 -8.62 10.88
C LEU A 73 2.39 -9.83 10.29
N LYS A 74 1.75 -10.48 9.34
CA LYS A 74 2.41 -11.43 8.45
C LYS A 74 3.49 -10.69 7.65
N ILE A 75 4.72 -11.24 7.62
CA ILE A 75 5.87 -10.61 6.96
C ILE A 75 6.32 -11.49 5.80
N ASN A 76 6.39 -10.91 4.60
CA ASN A 76 6.81 -11.59 3.37
C ASN A 76 7.94 -10.83 2.70
N ARG A 77 8.84 -11.56 2.04
CA ARG A 77 9.86 -10.98 1.16
C ARG A 77 9.26 -10.65 -0.20
N ILE A 78 9.65 -9.51 -0.76
CA ILE A 78 9.39 -9.20 -2.15
C ILE A 78 10.44 -9.91 -3.00
N THR A 79 10.00 -10.66 -4.00
CA THR A 79 10.84 -11.29 -5.02
C THR A 79 10.58 -10.64 -6.38
N LYS A 80 11.40 -10.98 -7.40
CA LYS A 80 11.22 -10.47 -8.77
C LYS A 80 9.88 -10.86 -9.40
N HIS A 81 9.22 -11.88 -8.84
CA HIS A 81 7.94 -12.41 -9.34
C HIS A 81 6.73 -11.94 -8.57
N CYS A 82 6.93 -11.12 -7.52
CA CYS A 82 5.83 -10.55 -6.74
C CYS A 82 5.15 -9.41 -7.51
N ALA A 83 3.83 -9.48 -7.61
CA ALA A 83 3.00 -8.43 -8.18
C ALA A 83 1.66 -8.33 -7.43
N TRP A 84 0.94 -7.27 -7.68
CA TRP A 84 -0.41 -7.04 -7.19
C TRP A 84 -1.35 -6.85 -8.36
N CYS A 85 -2.38 -7.69 -8.47
CA CYS A 85 -3.32 -7.63 -9.57
C CYS A 85 -4.28 -6.43 -9.39
N ASP A 86 -4.29 -5.52 -10.36
CA ASP A 86 -5.17 -4.35 -10.44
C ASP A 86 -6.19 -4.46 -11.59
N ASP A 87 -6.23 -5.60 -12.29
CA ASP A 87 -7.20 -5.86 -13.36
C ASP A 87 -8.58 -6.15 -12.80
N VAL A 88 -9.50 -5.22 -12.96
CA VAL A 88 -10.90 -5.33 -12.49
C VAL A 88 -11.66 -6.52 -13.09
N ARG A 89 -11.22 -7.07 -14.23
CA ARG A 89 -11.82 -8.24 -14.90
C ARG A 89 -11.38 -9.54 -14.25
N SER A 90 -10.22 -9.53 -13.59
CA SER A 90 -9.58 -10.72 -13.02
C SER A 90 -10.29 -11.22 -11.74
N LEU A 91 -10.28 -12.52 -11.52
CA LEU A 91 -10.64 -13.15 -10.24
C LEU A 91 -9.59 -12.88 -9.14
N TYR A 92 -8.41 -12.42 -9.55
CA TYR A 92 -7.31 -12.05 -8.68
C TYR A 92 -7.24 -10.55 -8.37
N TYR A 93 -8.24 -9.77 -8.82
CA TYR A 93 -8.30 -8.35 -8.54
C TYR A 93 -8.09 -8.05 -7.06
N ASN A 94 -7.22 -7.07 -6.80
CA ASN A 94 -6.77 -6.63 -5.46
C ASN A 94 -6.13 -7.74 -4.61
N LYS A 95 -5.38 -8.65 -5.25
CA LYS A 95 -4.63 -9.72 -4.57
C LYS A 95 -3.17 -9.73 -4.99
N HIS A 96 -2.31 -10.20 -4.07
CA HIS A 96 -0.93 -10.56 -4.41
C HIS A 96 -0.93 -11.75 -5.36
N ILE A 97 -0.09 -11.68 -6.39
CA ILE A 97 0.12 -12.76 -7.36
C ILE A 97 1.61 -13.01 -7.56
N ASN A 98 1.94 -14.23 -7.97
CA ASN A 98 3.25 -14.57 -8.52
C ASN A 98 3.13 -14.59 -10.04
N ILE A 99 3.81 -13.66 -10.73
CA ILE A 99 3.67 -13.48 -12.19
C ILE A 99 4.02 -14.72 -13.00
N ASN A 100 4.86 -15.61 -12.48
CA ASN A 100 5.19 -16.86 -13.18
C ASN A 100 3.97 -17.77 -13.39
N ASN A 101 2.99 -17.69 -12.48
CA ASN A 101 1.77 -18.48 -12.57
C ASN A 101 0.74 -17.85 -13.53
N PHE A 102 1.05 -16.67 -14.09
CA PHE A 102 0.13 -15.87 -14.91
C PHE A 102 0.74 -15.49 -16.27
N SER A 103 1.86 -16.10 -16.65
CA SER A 103 2.58 -15.76 -17.89
C SER A 103 1.74 -15.97 -19.16
N SER A 104 0.75 -16.86 -19.12
CA SER A 104 -0.18 -17.12 -20.23
C SER A 104 -1.46 -16.26 -20.19
N LEU A 105 -1.67 -15.46 -19.12
CA LEU A 105 -2.87 -14.64 -18.94
C LEU A 105 -2.55 -13.18 -19.20
N ASN A 106 -3.36 -12.54 -20.05
CA ASN A 106 -3.29 -11.09 -20.28
C ASN A 106 -4.06 -10.35 -19.18
N ILE A 107 -3.44 -10.19 -18.01
CA ILE A 107 -3.98 -9.45 -16.86
C ILE A 107 -3.09 -8.26 -16.48
N ASN A 108 -3.69 -7.17 -16.07
CA ASN A 108 -2.97 -6.01 -15.54
C ASN A 108 -2.53 -6.27 -14.10
N TYR A 109 -1.31 -5.84 -13.78
CA TYR A 109 -0.76 -5.92 -12.43
C TYR A 109 0.35 -4.92 -12.20
N GLU A 110 0.54 -4.52 -10.96
CA GLU A 110 1.65 -3.71 -10.51
C GLU A 110 2.79 -4.59 -9.99
N LYS A 111 4.00 -4.47 -10.56
CA LYS A 111 5.20 -5.17 -10.08
C LYS A 111 5.63 -4.60 -8.73
N LEU A 112 5.82 -5.47 -7.72
CA LEU A 112 6.31 -5.05 -6.41
C LEU A 112 7.85 -4.95 -6.35
N TRP A 113 8.56 -5.66 -7.23
CA TRP A 113 10.01 -5.55 -7.37
C TRP A 113 10.37 -4.36 -8.26
N ARG A 114 10.66 -3.21 -7.65
CA ARG A 114 10.95 -1.96 -8.36
C ARG A 114 12.44 -1.61 -8.31
N LYS A 115 12.91 -0.83 -9.28
CA LYS A 115 14.28 -0.26 -9.28
C LYS A 115 14.41 0.90 -8.29
N ASP A 116 13.36 1.73 -8.16
CA ASP A 116 13.28 2.77 -7.15
C ASP A 116 13.06 2.18 -5.74
N ASN A 117 13.20 2.99 -4.71
CA ASN A 117 13.11 2.56 -3.32
C ASN A 117 11.67 2.58 -2.77
N VAL A 118 10.68 2.91 -3.60
CA VAL A 118 9.30 3.16 -3.18
C VAL A 118 8.68 1.94 -2.52
N TYR A 119 8.98 0.74 -3.04
CA TYR A 119 8.50 -0.53 -2.49
C TYR A 119 9.55 -1.32 -1.71
N ASP A 120 10.53 -0.62 -1.11
CA ASP A 120 11.45 -1.28 -0.17
C ASP A 120 10.69 -1.87 1.03
N ILE A 121 9.63 -1.17 1.47
CA ILE A 121 8.67 -1.62 2.46
C ILE A 121 7.27 -1.29 1.96
N ILE A 122 6.36 -2.26 2.03
CA ILE A 122 4.93 -2.13 1.74
C ILE A 122 4.15 -2.70 2.91
N ILE A 123 3.18 -1.95 3.41
CA ILE A 123 2.18 -2.44 4.34
C ILE A 123 0.84 -2.42 3.62
N VAL A 124 0.24 -3.59 3.44
CA VAL A 124 -1.08 -3.73 2.82
C VAL A 124 -2.15 -3.31 3.80
N THR A 125 -3.06 -2.45 3.37
CA THR A 125 -4.24 -2.09 4.16
C THR A 125 -5.42 -3.01 3.84
N SER A 126 -6.40 -3.11 4.74
CA SER A 126 -7.61 -3.93 4.52
C SER A 126 -8.61 -3.30 3.54
N HIS A 127 -8.27 -2.16 2.89
CA HIS A 127 -9.14 -1.54 1.91
C HIS A 127 -9.47 -2.52 0.79
N ASN A 128 -10.75 -2.79 0.60
CA ASN A 128 -11.28 -3.64 -0.47
C ASN A 128 -10.64 -5.04 -0.56
N VAL A 129 -10.21 -5.62 0.58
CA VAL A 129 -9.55 -6.93 0.61
C VAL A 129 -10.55 -8.05 0.93
N LYS A 130 -11.45 -7.83 1.89
CA LYS A 130 -12.43 -8.84 2.36
C LYS A 130 -13.77 -8.18 2.71
N PRO A 131 -14.81 -8.32 1.86
CA PRO A 131 -14.77 -8.89 0.51
C PRO A 131 -14.10 -7.95 -0.49
N THR A 132 -13.51 -8.50 -1.55
CA THR A 132 -13.03 -7.71 -2.68
C THR A 132 -14.19 -7.40 -3.61
N ILE A 133 -14.46 -6.12 -3.85
CA ILE A 133 -15.48 -5.63 -4.77
C ILE A 133 -14.80 -5.04 -5.99
N LYS A 134 -15.16 -5.51 -7.19
CA LYS A 134 -14.59 -5.02 -8.45
C LYS A 134 -14.78 -3.51 -8.58
N ASN A 135 -13.77 -2.84 -9.11
CA ASN A 135 -13.76 -1.39 -9.39
C ASN A 135 -13.84 -0.48 -8.14
N LYS A 136 -13.64 -1.00 -6.92
CA LYS A 136 -13.64 -0.19 -5.68
C LYS A 136 -12.24 0.18 -5.18
N GLY A 137 -11.26 0.13 -6.05
CA GLY A 137 -9.85 0.45 -5.78
C GLY A 137 -9.06 -0.77 -5.33
N SER A 138 -7.84 -0.87 -5.81
CA SER A 138 -6.86 -1.90 -5.47
C SER A 138 -5.57 -1.28 -4.98
N ALA A 139 -4.67 -2.11 -4.45
CA ALA A 139 -3.30 -1.74 -4.11
C ALA A 139 -3.20 -0.49 -3.20
N ILE A 140 -4.11 -0.32 -2.24
CA ILE A 140 -4.00 0.78 -1.27
C ILE A 140 -3.02 0.36 -0.17
N PHE A 141 -1.78 0.81 -0.33
CA PHE A 141 -0.66 0.47 0.54
C PHE A 141 -0.21 1.68 1.38
N ILE A 142 0.57 1.38 2.43
CA ILE A 142 1.49 2.33 3.04
C ILE A 142 2.89 1.91 2.60
N HIS A 143 3.66 2.81 1.97
CA HIS A 143 4.97 2.50 1.38
C HIS A 143 5.97 3.65 1.54
N CYS A 144 7.23 3.47 1.10
CA CYS A 144 8.24 4.52 1.14
C CYS A 144 7.90 5.66 0.18
N SER A 145 8.11 6.91 0.60
CA SER A 145 7.90 8.09 -0.25
C SER A 145 8.88 8.11 -1.44
N PHE A 146 8.45 8.75 -2.52
CA PHE A 146 9.35 9.09 -3.62
C PHE A 146 10.43 10.07 -3.15
N SER A 147 11.61 10.02 -3.75
CA SER A 147 12.72 10.91 -3.42
C SER A 147 12.42 12.39 -3.71
N ASP A 148 11.60 12.66 -4.72
CA ASP A 148 11.15 13.99 -5.11
C ASP A 148 9.93 14.48 -4.31
N GLY A 149 9.39 13.68 -3.38
CA GLY A 149 8.27 14.03 -2.53
C GLY A 149 6.92 14.12 -3.23
N ARG A 150 6.81 13.67 -4.49
CA ARG A 150 5.55 13.71 -5.25
C ARG A 150 4.46 12.84 -4.61
N ASN A 151 3.20 13.18 -4.92
CA ASN A 151 2.04 12.41 -4.50
C ASN A 151 1.96 11.03 -5.17
N THR A 152 1.17 10.14 -4.58
CA THR A 152 0.98 8.76 -5.04
C THR A 152 -0.21 8.65 -6.03
N ALA A 153 -0.48 7.45 -6.50
CA ALA A 153 -1.68 7.14 -7.26
C ALA A 153 -2.87 6.66 -6.37
N GLY A 154 -2.77 6.86 -5.04
CA GLY A 154 -3.83 6.46 -4.10
C GLY A 154 -3.32 5.90 -2.78
N CYS A 155 -2.09 5.42 -2.75
CA CYS A 155 -1.41 4.94 -1.55
C CYS A 155 -1.08 6.06 -0.56
N ILE A 156 -0.64 5.68 0.64
CA ILE A 156 -0.05 6.58 1.64
C ILE A 156 1.46 6.35 1.61
N ALA A 157 2.25 7.41 1.41
CA ALA A 157 3.70 7.29 1.39
C ALA A 157 4.35 8.04 2.55
N LEU A 158 5.32 7.38 3.19
CA LEU A 158 6.10 7.87 4.33
C LEU A 158 7.59 7.84 4.03
N LYS A 159 8.37 8.67 4.70
CA LYS A 159 9.83 8.50 4.68
C LYS A 159 10.19 7.11 5.20
N LYS A 160 11.13 6.43 4.55
CA LYS A 160 11.54 5.06 4.90
C LYS A 160 11.91 4.88 6.38
N LYS A 161 12.51 5.91 7.01
CA LYS A 161 12.86 5.88 8.43
C LYS A 161 11.65 5.89 9.37
N ASP A 162 10.49 6.30 8.88
CA ASP A 162 9.24 6.45 9.64
C ASP A 162 8.33 5.20 9.49
N LEU A 163 8.66 4.32 8.53
CA LEU A 163 8.04 3.01 8.32
C LEU A 163 8.70 1.93 9.19
#